data_3c0b9ec59ec859805e358eddb6bc1553
#
_entry.id   3c0b9ec59ec859805e358eddb6bc1553
#
_cell.length_a   1.000
_cell.length_b   1.000
_cell.length_c   1.000
_cell.angle_alpha   90.00
_cell.angle_beta   90.00
_cell.angle_gamma   90.00
#
_symmetry.space_group_name_H-M   'P 1'
#
loop_
_entity.id
_entity.type
_entity.pdbx_description
1 polymer ?
#
loop_
_entity_poly.entity_id
_entity_poly.type
_entity_poly.pdbx_seq_one_letter_code
_entity_poly.pdbx_strand_id
1 'polypeptide(L)'
;MDERDIREGIAHVRAGALSRRQFTRTMLGLGFTGPMVAQLLALAGVARAQPKPAFTPTRRGGGGELRMLWWQAATILNPHLAVGVKDNDGSRIFYEPLAGFDPDGNLVPALAEETPSLKNRGVSHDGRSVTWKLRTGVQWHDGKPLTADDVVFTWEFAADPASAATTAGQYRPVTRVEKLDSHTVKVVFANPEPFWPIVFCGSPGAIIPKHVFEPFKGAKSREAPANLKPVGTGPYRIVDFKPGDTIRAELNPSYHRPNWPFFDRLEMKGGGDAVSAARAVIQSGEYDFAWNVQVEDDILRRMEQGGRGRVDLADSGNVEHLAVNFSDPWRETDGERSSPKSQHPVLSDPAVRAALALLVDRGTIQEQVYGRLGVATANYLNAPSRFRSPNTRWEFSAEKASQALDQAGWKRGADGIRAKDGKRLRLVFQTSINSARQKTQAIIKQAAAKAGIEVELKSILASVYFSSDPGNPDTIAKFAADVQMYSWQFGVDPQRSMEVFTSWEHTSRENKWAGRNTTRWRSEEYDRLWKAAATEMDAAKRAALFIQMNDLVIQNVVVIPILWRKWVSAVGHRLRGTEISGWDSSFWNLAHWYREA
;
A
#
# COMPACT_ATOMS: atom_id res chain seq x y z
N MET A 1 -9.74 -18.22 31.69
CA MET A 1 -9.26 -16.83 31.59
C MET A 1 -10.32 -16.07 30.82
N ASP A 2 -10.89 -15.07 31.43
CA ASP A 2 -11.90 -14.21 30.82
C ASP A 2 -11.26 -12.94 30.22
N GLU A 3 -12.07 -12.05 29.65
CA GLU A 3 -11.61 -10.79 29.05
C GLU A 3 -10.88 -9.90 30.09
N ARG A 4 -11.28 -9.97 31.35
CA ARG A 4 -10.70 -9.20 32.44
C ARG A 4 -9.26 -9.68 32.74
N ASP A 5 -9.05 -11.00 32.80
CA ASP A 5 -7.72 -11.59 33.00
C ASP A 5 -6.75 -11.21 31.88
N ILE A 6 -7.25 -11.17 30.63
CA ILE A 6 -6.44 -10.74 29.47
C ILE A 6 -6.06 -9.26 29.59
N ARG A 7 -7.00 -8.40 29.97
CA ARG A 7 -6.74 -6.97 30.19
C ARG A 7 -5.76 -6.72 31.33
N GLU A 8 -5.87 -7.46 32.44
CA GLU A 8 -4.92 -7.40 33.56
C GLU A 8 -3.53 -7.88 33.14
N GLY A 9 -3.43 -8.99 32.41
CA GLY A 9 -2.18 -9.47 31.85
C GLY A 9 -1.50 -8.44 30.97
N ILE A 10 -2.26 -7.76 30.10
CA ILE A 10 -1.77 -6.66 29.26
C ILE A 10 -1.32 -5.47 30.12
N ALA A 11 -2.06 -5.11 31.16
CA ALA A 11 -1.70 -4.03 32.08
C ALA A 11 -0.37 -4.35 32.80
N HIS A 12 -0.16 -5.59 33.22
CA HIS A 12 1.10 -6.05 33.81
C HIS A 12 2.27 -5.97 32.82
N VAL A 13 2.05 -6.30 31.54
CA VAL A 13 3.08 -6.13 30.50
C VAL A 13 3.40 -4.64 30.30
N ARG A 14 2.41 -3.77 30.30
CA ARG A 14 2.61 -2.30 30.21
C ARG A 14 3.38 -1.74 31.40
N ALA A 15 3.10 -2.27 32.60
CA ALA A 15 3.77 -1.89 33.84
C ALA A 15 5.19 -2.50 33.99
N GLY A 16 5.59 -3.40 33.06
CA GLY A 16 6.87 -4.12 33.17
C GLY A 16 6.87 -5.25 34.21
N ALA A 17 5.73 -5.52 34.87
CA ALA A 17 5.59 -6.57 35.86
C ALA A 17 5.52 -7.98 35.25
N LEU A 18 5.15 -8.07 33.97
CA LEU A 18 5.12 -9.30 33.19
C LEU A 18 5.86 -9.09 31.89
N SER A 19 6.81 -9.98 31.53
CA SER A 19 7.48 -9.85 30.24
C SER A 19 6.55 -10.20 29.07
N ARG A 20 6.70 -9.50 27.95
CA ARG A 20 5.95 -9.77 26.71
C ARG A 20 6.05 -11.27 26.31
N ARG A 21 7.23 -11.88 26.48
CA ARG A 21 7.46 -13.30 26.18
C ARG A 21 6.66 -14.24 27.09
N GLN A 22 6.57 -13.92 28.37
CA GLN A 22 5.74 -14.67 29.33
C GLN A 22 4.27 -14.55 28.99
N PHE A 23 3.79 -13.33 28.76
CA PHE A 23 2.39 -13.10 28.34
C PHE A 23 2.08 -13.88 27.06
N THR A 24 2.94 -13.79 26.03
CA THR A 24 2.76 -14.54 24.77
C THR A 24 2.70 -16.05 25.01
N ARG A 25 3.58 -16.60 25.83
CA ARG A 25 3.54 -18.04 26.17
C ARG A 25 2.25 -18.44 26.87
N THR A 26 1.79 -17.65 27.83
CA THR A 26 0.52 -17.90 28.54
C THR A 26 -0.65 -17.90 27.57
N MET A 27 -0.72 -16.90 26.69
CA MET A 27 -1.79 -16.79 25.70
C MET A 27 -1.78 -17.91 24.65
N LEU A 28 -0.59 -18.35 24.20
CA LEU A 28 -0.45 -19.50 23.31
C LEU A 28 -0.92 -20.80 24.00
N GLY A 29 -0.60 -20.97 25.28
CA GLY A 29 -1.10 -22.09 26.09
C GLY A 29 -2.61 -22.11 26.28
N LEU A 30 -3.28 -20.98 26.09
CA LEU A 30 -4.73 -20.83 26.15
C LEU A 30 -5.41 -20.91 24.77
N GLY A 31 -4.66 -21.29 23.73
CA GLY A 31 -5.19 -21.49 22.37
C GLY A 31 -5.21 -20.24 21.49
N PHE A 32 -4.67 -19.10 21.95
CA PHE A 32 -4.48 -17.94 21.09
C PHE A 32 -3.33 -18.19 20.11
N THR A 33 -3.47 -17.72 18.89
CA THR A 33 -2.35 -17.75 17.92
C THR A 33 -1.34 -16.63 18.20
N GLY A 34 -0.10 -16.81 17.80
CA GLY A 34 0.96 -15.79 17.93
C GLY A 34 0.55 -14.42 17.39
N PRO A 35 -0.03 -14.34 16.18
CA PRO A 35 -0.58 -13.08 15.63
C PRO A 35 -1.66 -12.44 16.50
N MET A 36 -2.60 -13.21 17.07
CA MET A 36 -3.64 -12.67 17.96
C MET A 36 -3.03 -12.05 19.23
N VAL A 37 -2.02 -12.69 19.81
CA VAL A 37 -1.33 -12.16 20.99
C VAL A 37 -0.55 -10.89 20.66
N ALA A 38 0.13 -10.86 19.52
CA ALA A 38 0.83 -9.68 19.05
C ALA A 38 -0.14 -8.51 18.83
N GLN A 39 -1.33 -8.79 18.30
CA GLN A 39 -2.40 -7.82 18.10
C GLN A 39 -2.95 -7.26 19.43
N LEU A 40 -3.22 -8.12 20.41
CA LEU A 40 -3.67 -7.71 21.74
C LEU A 40 -2.67 -6.75 22.41
N LEU A 41 -1.37 -7.07 22.32
CA LEU A 41 -0.31 -6.21 22.85
C LEU A 41 -0.15 -4.90 22.07
N ALA A 42 -0.29 -4.92 20.75
CA ALA A 42 -0.22 -3.72 19.90
C ALA A 42 -1.40 -2.78 20.17
N LEU A 43 -2.63 -3.31 20.25
CA LEU A 43 -3.83 -2.54 20.61
C LEU A 43 -3.72 -1.88 21.99
N ALA A 44 -2.98 -2.53 22.90
CA ALA A 44 -2.72 -2.01 24.22
C ALA A 44 -1.55 -1.03 24.30
N GLY A 45 -0.94 -0.64 23.17
CA GLY A 45 0.21 0.27 23.14
C GLY A 45 1.49 -0.32 23.75
N VAL A 46 1.60 -1.64 23.83
CA VAL A 46 2.85 -2.32 24.21
C VAL A 46 3.71 -2.42 22.97
N ALA A 47 4.59 -1.43 22.77
CA ALA A 47 5.55 -1.43 21.67
C ALA A 47 6.38 -2.72 21.66
N ARG A 48 6.57 -3.33 20.50
CA ARG A 48 7.56 -4.39 20.32
C ARG A 48 8.93 -3.75 20.55
N ALA A 49 9.72 -4.27 21.48
CA ALA A 49 11.14 -3.92 21.53
C ALA A 49 11.70 -4.25 20.13
N GLN A 50 12.34 -3.28 19.48
CA GLN A 50 13.00 -3.54 18.20
C GLN A 50 13.90 -4.75 18.39
N PRO A 51 13.80 -5.80 17.57
CA PRO A 51 14.74 -6.89 17.63
C PRO A 51 16.14 -6.27 17.46
N LYS A 52 17.06 -6.56 18.37
CA LYS A 52 18.47 -6.21 18.14
C LYS A 52 18.83 -6.79 16.79
N PRO A 53 19.46 -6.02 15.88
CA PRO A 53 19.88 -6.55 14.61
C PRO A 53 20.69 -7.82 14.85
N ALA A 54 20.38 -8.86 14.08
CA ALA A 54 21.08 -10.16 14.20
C ALA A 54 22.59 -10.04 13.91
N PHE A 55 22.96 -8.93 13.28
CA PHE A 55 24.32 -8.57 12.93
C PHE A 55 24.54 -7.08 13.20
N THR A 56 25.69 -6.74 13.77
CA THR A 56 26.15 -5.36 13.95
C THR A 56 27.58 -5.28 13.39
N PRO A 57 27.80 -4.53 12.29
CA PRO A 57 29.13 -4.42 11.71
C PRO A 57 30.07 -3.67 12.66
N THR A 58 31.33 -4.09 12.67
CA THR A 58 32.38 -3.46 13.49
C THR A 58 32.93 -2.18 12.84
N ARG A 59 32.71 -2.02 11.54
CA ARG A 59 33.08 -0.84 10.75
C ARG A 59 32.06 -0.59 9.64
N ARG A 60 32.05 0.61 9.13
CA ARG A 60 31.27 1.00 7.93
C ARG A 60 31.96 0.48 6.68
N GLY A 61 31.17 -0.07 5.73
CA GLY A 61 31.68 -0.61 4.49
C GLY A 61 32.44 -1.93 4.64
N GLY A 62 33.09 -2.36 3.58
CA GLY A 62 33.84 -3.60 3.47
C GLY A 62 33.01 -4.79 2.96
N GLY A 63 31.73 -4.60 2.67
CA GLY A 63 30.83 -5.62 2.09
C GLY A 63 30.82 -5.68 0.57
N GLY A 64 31.61 -4.84 -0.09
CA GLY A 64 31.66 -4.76 -1.56
C GLY A 64 30.43 -4.11 -2.17
N GLU A 65 29.94 -4.63 -3.28
CA GLU A 65 28.82 -4.08 -4.04
C GLU A 65 27.54 -4.86 -3.80
N LEU A 66 26.44 -4.14 -3.54
CA LEU A 66 25.07 -4.66 -3.54
C LEU A 66 24.47 -4.50 -4.93
N ARG A 67 24.16 -5.62 -5.61
CA ARG A 67 23.64 -5.62 -6.97
C ARG A 67 22.17 -5.97 -6.97
N MET A 68 21.33 -5.03 -7.45
CA MET A 68 19.88 -5.14 -7.44
C MET A 68 19.29 -5.03 -8.84
N LEU A 69 18.22 -5.75 -9.08
CA LEU A 69 17.41 -5.65 -10.29
C LEU A 69 16.06 -5.04 -10.02
N TRP A 70 15.66 -4.18 -10.93
CA TRP A 70 14.44 -3.44 -10.86
C TRP A 70 13.74 -3.38 -12.21
N TRP A 71 12.89 -4.34 -12.50
CA TRP A 71 12.25 -4.44 -13.82
C TRP A 71 11.40 -3.22 -14.20
N GLN A 72 10.96 -2.40 -13.22
CA GLN A 72 10.38 -1.07 -13.43
C GLN A 72 11.28 -0.01 -12.82
N ALA A 73 12.29 0.45 -13.53
CA ALA A 73 13.27 1.40 -13.01
C ALA A 73 12.69 2.78 -12.69
N ALA A 74 13.30 3.44 -11.69
CA ALA A 74 12.95 4.80 -11.31
C ALA A 74 13.22 5.80 -12.43
N THR A 75 12.37 6.81 -12.52
CA THR A 75 12.50 7.89 -13.50
C THR A 75 12.81 9.25 -12.87
N ILE A 76 12.61 9.36 -11.57
CA ILE A 76 12.92 10.54 -10.74
C ILE A 76 13.34 10.08 -9.34
N LEU A 77 14.17 10.85 -8.66
CA LEU A 77 14.67 10.57 -7.32
C LEU A 77 14.26 11.65 -6.30
N ASN A 78 13.09 12.26 -6.48
CA ASN A 78 12.50 13.19 -5.53
C ASN A 78 11.24 12.56 -4.91
N PRO A 79 11.18 12.35 -3.56
CA PRO A 79 10.07 11.65 -2.92
C PRO A 79 8.72 12.36 -3.05
N HIS A 80 8.72 13.69 -3.20
CA HIS A 80 7.49 14.48 -3.33
C HIS A 80 6.98 14.63 -4.77
N LEU A 81 7.81 14.28 -5.75
CA LEU A 81 7.45 14.29 -7.18
C LEU A 81 7.39 12.88 -7.78
N ALA A 82 7.63 11.86 -6.96
CA ALA A 82 7.63 10.45 -7.33
C ALA A 82 6.26 10.00 -7.84
N VAL A 83 6.25 9.24 -8.93
CA VAL A 83 5.05 8.65 -9.51
C VAL A 83 5.11 7.13 -9.40
N GLY A 84 4.38 6.60 -8.41
CA GLY A 84 4.35 5.16 -8.14
C GLY A 84 5.52 4.66 -7.28
N VAL A 85 5.42 3.38 -6.92
CA VAL A 85 6.31 2.74 -5.93
C VAL A 85 7.77 2.73 -6.39
N LYS A 86 8.03 2.56 -7.68
CA LYS A 86 9.39 2.55 -8.25
C LYS A 86 10.19 3.82 -7.94
N ASP A 87 9.57 4.99 -8.07
CA ASP A 87 10.25 6.28 -7.82
C ASP A 87 10.36 6.55 -6.31
N ASN A 88 9.35 6.17 -5.54
CA ASN A 88 9.39 6.25 -4.07
C ASN A 88 10.52 5.39 -3.49
N ASP A 89 10.63 4.14 -3.93
CA ASP A 89 11.68 3.22 -3.48
C ASP A 89 13.07 3.72 -3.92
N GLY A 90 13.21 4.25 -5.16
CA GLY A 90 14.47 4.86 -5.62
C GLY A 90 14.89 6.07 -4.80
N SER A 91 13.95 6.94 -4.46
CA SER A 91 14.19 8.11 -3.62
C SER A 91 14.60 7.70 -2.20
N ARG A 92 14.03 6.59 -1.68
CA ARG A 92 14.28 6.09 -0.30
C ARG A 92 15.71 5.61 -0.05
N ILE A 93 16.48 5.32 -1.12
CA ILE A 93 17.92 5.03 -1.01
C ILE A 93 18.68 6.24 -0.45
N PHE A 94 18.23 7.44 -0.79
CA PHE A 94 18.93 8.70 -0.52
C PHE A 94 18.28 9.55 0.56
N TYR A 95 16.94 9.60 0.62
CA TYR A 95 16.18 10.44 1.54
C TYR A 95 15.55 9.62 2.66
N GLU A 96 15.54 10.17 3.86
CA GLU A 96 14.94 9.55 5.04
C GLU A 96 13.77 10.39 5.58
N PRO A 97 12.72 9.73 6.12
CA PRO A 97 11.64 10.39 6.86
C PRO A 97 12.04 10.63 8.32
N LEU A 98 11.19 11.31 9.09
CA LEU A 98 11.36 11.38 10.54
C LEU A 98 11.25 10.00 11.20
N ALA A 99 10.30 9.16 10.73
CA ALA A 99 10.16 7.78 11.12
C ALA A 99 9.68 6.93 9.93
N GLY A 100 10.13 5.69 9.84
CA GLY A 100 9.64 4.69 8.91
C GLY A 100 8.58 3.79 9.54
N PHE A 101 8.03 2.85 8.75
CA PHE A 101 7.12 1.81 9.23
C PHE A 101 7.76 0.43 9.07
N ASP A 102 7.81 -0.34 10.18
CA ASP A 102 8.26 -1.73 10.16
C ASP A 102 7.23 -2.68 9.49
N PRO A 103 7.55 -3.95 9.28
CA PRO A 103 6.61 -4.91 8.69
C PRO A 103 5.30 -5.10 9.47
N ASP A 104 5.28 -4.81 10.77
CA ASP A 104 4.08 -4.85 11.60
C ASP A 104 3.29 -3.53 11.56
N GLY A 105 3.78 -2.49 10.85
CA GLY A 105 3.19 -1.15 10.75
C GLY A 105 3.46 -0.25 11.96
N ASN A 106 4.48 -0.54 12.76
CA ASN A 106 4.89 0.31 13.87
C ASN A 106 5.88 1.38 13.39
N LEU A 107 5.83 2.55 14.02
CA LEU A 107 6.78 3.62 13.75
C LEU A 107 8.18 3.28 14.28
N VAL A 108 9.17 3.45 13.42
CA VAL A 108 10.60 3.28 13.71
C VAL A 108 11.32 4.59 13.43
N PRO A 109 11.85 5.29 14.46
CA PRO A 109 12.55 6.55 14.27
C PRO A 109 13.75 6.43 13.31
N ALA A 110 13.81 7.32 12.31
CA ALA A 110 14.91 7.47 11.37
C ALA A 110 15.68 8.77 11.66
N LEU A 111 15.18 9.92 11.21
CA LEU A 111 15.75 11.23 11.52
C LEU A 111 15.28 11.81 12.87
N ALA A 112 14.15 11.28 13.39
CA ALA A 112 13.72 11.61 14.74
C ALA A 112 14.54 10.86 15.81
N GLU A 113 14.70 11.46 16.97
CA GLU A 113 15.33 10.85 18.13
C GLU A 113 14.45 9.75 18.73
N GLU A 114 13.15 10.02 18.87
CA GLU A 114 12.13 9.12 19.41
C GLU A 114 10.79 9.30 18.68
N THR A 115 9.89 8.33 18.86
CA THR A 115 8.51 8.43 18.37
C THR A 115 7.68 9.29 19.33
N PRO A 116 6.98 10.34 18.84
CA PRO A 116 6.04 11.10 19.65
C PRO A 116 4.93 10.24 20.23
N SER A 117 4.52 10.55 21.44
CA SER A 117 3.44 9.88 22.15
C SER A 117 2.81 10.80 23.20
N LEU A 118 1.64 10.45 23.74
CA LEU A 118 1.06 11.12 24.89
C LEU A 118 1.97 11.02 26.12
N LYS A 119 2.70 9.90 26.27
CA LYS A 119 3.59 9.64 27.42
C LYS A 119 4.78 10.61 27.46
N ASN A 120 5.44 10.85 26.33
CA ASN A 120 6.58 11.79 26.23
C ASN A 120 6.13 13.22 25.87
N ARG A 121 4.81 13.49 25.89
CA ARG A 121 4.21 14.78 25.52
C ARG A 121 4.51 15.23 24.08
N GLY A 122 4.96 14.30 23.25
CA GLY A 122 5.16 14.56 21.82
C GLY A 122 3.84 14.68 21.06
N VAL A 123 2.75 14.08 21.55
CA VAL A 123 1.39 14.24 21.03
C VAL A 123 0.57 15.04 22.04
N SER A 124 -0.15 16.07 21.58
CA SER A 124 -1.03 16.86 22.46
C SER A 124 -2.27 16.06 22.87
N HIS A 125 -2.80 16.36 24.07
CA HIS A 125 -3.99 15.66 24.60
C HIS A 125 -5.24 15.81 23.72
N ASP A 126 -5.38 16.94 23.04
CA ASP A 126 -6.46 17.23 22.12
C ASP A 126 -6.26 16.65 20.71
N GLY A 127 -5.14 15.95 20.48
CA GLY A 127 -4.78 15.36 19.19
C GLY A 127 -4.50 16.36 18.07
N ARG A 128 -4.39 17.67 18.37
CA ARG A 128 -4.24 18.73 17.37
C ARG A 128 -2.80 19.13 17.09
N SER A 129 -1.84 18.55 17.79
CA SER A 129 -0.42 18.80 17.48
C SER A 129 0.48 17.65 17.84
N VAL A 130 1.60 17.56 17.10
CA VAL A 130 2.67 16.60 17.32
C VAL A 130 4.01 17.33 17.30
N THR A 131 4.84 17.09 18.30
CA THR A 131 6.19 17.63 18.41
C THR A 131 7.21 16.53 18.16
N TRP A 132 8.08 16.76 17.19
CA TRP A 132 9.19 15.90 16.83
C TRP A 132 10.51 16.49 17.31
N LYS A 133 11.37 15.65 17.90
CA LYS A 133 12.77 15.94 18.18
C LYS A 133 13.65 15.28 17.14
N LEU A 134 14.48 16.05 16.47
CA LEU A 134 15.40 15.57 15.45
C LEU A 134 16.70 15.07 16.09
N ARG A 135 17.30 14.04 15.47
CA ARG A 135 18.66 13.62 15.84
C ARG A 135 19.65 14.75 15.63
N THR A 136 20.53 14.94 16.57
CA THR A 136 21.67 15.86 16.43
C THR A 136 22.79 15.23 15.60
N GLY A 137 23.59 16.05 14.92
CA GLY A 137 24.77 15.61 14.17
C GLY A 137 24.48 14.92 12.84
N VAL A 138 23.22 14.89 12.39
CA VAL A 138 22.86 14.40 11.05
C VAL A 138 23.30 15.42 10.00
N GLN A 139 23.95 14.94 8.94
CA GLN A 139 24.40 15.75 7.82
C GLN A 139 23.76 15.30 6.50
N TRP A 140 23.46 16.25 5.65
CA TRP A 140 23.17 16.02 4.24
C TRP A 140 24.42 15.48 3.51
N HIS A 141 24.25 14.87 2.36
CA HIS A 141 25.35 14.30 1.57
C HIS A 141 26.41 15.32 1.16
N ASP A 142 26.07 16.60 1.16
CA ASP A 142 26.99 17.72 0.90
C ASP A 142 27.65 18.30 2.16
N GLY A 143 27.43 17.68 3.33
CA GLY A 143 28.05 18.04 4.61
C GLY A 143 27.31 19.11 5.39
N LYS A 144 26.23 19.70 4.88
CA LYS A 144 25.43 20.66 5.64
C LYS A 144 24.60 19.95 6.72
N PRO A 145 24.33 20.57 7.88
CA PRO A 145 23.55 19.95 8.94
C PRO A 145 22.07 19.87 8.56
N LEU A 146 21.41 18.77 8.96
CA LEU A 146 19.95 18.68 8.99
C LEU A 146 19.42 19.48 10.17
N THR A 147 18.43 20.33 9.93
CA THR A 147 17.77 21.14 10.96
C THR A 147 16.25 21.14 10.83
N ALA A 148 15.59 21.74 11.82
CA ALA A 148 14.15 21.96 11.79
C ALA A 148 13.68 22.80 10.58
N ASP A 149 14.54 23.65 10.03
CA ASP A 149 14.22 24.43 8.83
C ASP A 149 13.95 23.53 7.61
N ASP A 150 14.63 22.38 7.51
CA ASP A 150 14.41 21.43 6.41
C ASP A 150 13.04 20.75 6.52
N VAL A 151 12.58 20.47 7.75
CA VAL A 151 11.26 19.88 7.99
C VAL A 151 10.15 20.88 7.67
N VAL A 152 10.29 22.12 8.12
CA VAL A 152 9.36 23.21 7.78
C VAL A 152 9.30 23.39 6.27
N PHE A 153 10.45 23.47 5.62
CA PHE A 153 10.55 23.64 4.17
C PHE A 153 9.93 22.46 3.41
N THR A 154 10.12 21.22 3.88
CA THR A 154 9.52 20.02 3.26
C THR A 154 7.99 20.14 3.22
N TRP A 155 7.37 20.58 4.32
CA TRP A 155 5.94 20.86 4.35
C TRP A 155 5.55 21.98 3.37
N GLU A 156 6.27 23.09 3.41
CA GLU A 156 6.01 24.22 2.51
C GLU A 156 6.12 23.84 1.02
N PHE A 157 7.09 22.99 0.68
CA PHE A 157 7.27 22.48 -0.68
C PHE A 157 6.13 21.55 -1.09
N ALA A 158 5.77 20.60 -0.23
CA ALA A 158 4.78 19.57 -0.55
C ALA A 158 3.34 20.09 -0.49
N ALA A 159 3.05 21.07 0.37
CA ALA A 159 1.72 21.66 0.51
C ALA A 159 1.42 22.77 -0.53
N ASP A 160 2.45 23.33 -1.17
CA ASP A 160 2.27 24.34 -2.22
C ASP A 160 1.66 23.72 -3.48
N PRO A 161 0.44 24.15 -3.89
CA PRO A 161 -0.19 23.62 -5.10
C PRO A 161 0.66 23.84 -6.37
N ALA A 162 1.46 24.91 -6.42
CA ALA A 162 2.31 25.22 -7.56
C ALA A 162 3.48 24.23 -7.69
N SER A 163 3.90 23.55 -6.60
CA SER A 163 4.90 22.49 -6.63
C SER A 163 4.37 21.21 -7.30
N ALA A 164 3.07 21.04 -7.41
CA ALA A 164 2.41 19.85 -7.94
C ALA A 164 2.94 18.54 -7.31
N ALA A 165 3.18 18.57 -6.00
CA ALA A 165 3.72 17.44 -5.27
C ALA A 165 2.69 16.31 -5.19
N THR A 166 3.10 15.08 -5.54
CA THR A 166 2.25 13.89 -5.46
C THR A 166 1.85 13.55 -4.01
N THR A 167 2.63 14.05 -3.04
CA THR A 167 2.43 13.88 -1.60
C THR A 167 1.56 14.96 -0.96
N ALA A 168 1.13 15.99 -1.69
CA ALA A 168 0.35 17.13 -1.16
C ALA A 168 -0.86 16.71 -0.30
N GLY A 169 -1.53 15.63 -0.70
CA GLY A 169 -2.67 15.10 0.03
C GLY A 169 -2.39 14.68 1.48
N GLN A 170 -1.14 14.34 1.83
CA GLN A 170 -0.76 13.95 3.18
C GLN A 170 -0.65 15.17 4.11
N TYR A 171 -0.35 16.32 3.54
CA TYR A 171 -0.16 17.58 4.28
C TYR A 171 -1.45 18.40 4.39
N ARG A 172 -2.55 17.95 3.78
CA ARG A 172 -3.84 18.64 3.80
C ARG A 172 -4.38 18.92 5.22
N PRO A 173 -4.23 18.02 6.22
CA PRO A 173 -4.67 18.29 7.59
C PRO A 173 -3.81 19.31 8.33
N VAL A 174 -2.59 19.59 7.84
CA VAL A 174 -1.60 20.44 8.52
C VAL A 174 -1.90 21.91 8.26
N THR A 175 -2.10 22.69 9.33
CA THR A 175 -2.29 24.14 9.22
C THR A 175 -0.96 24.90 9.27
N ARG A 176 0.01 24.40 10.03
CA ARG A 176 1.34 24.96 10.11
C ARG A 176 2.35 23.98 10.71
N VAL A 177 3.61 24.18 10.37
CA VAL A 177 4.77 23.51 10.98
C VAL A 177 5.65 24.58 11.61
N GLU A 178 5.82 24.50 12.91
CA GLU A 178 6.53 25.49 13.72
C GLU A 178 7.93 24.96 14.09
N LYS A 179 8.97 25.71 13.76
CA LYS A 179 10.29 25.50 14.31
C LYS A 179 10.31 26.03 15.75
N LEU A 180 10.50 25.16 16.73
CA LEU A 180 10.64 25.57 18.13
C LEU A 180 12.09 25.88 18.47
N ASP A 181 13.02 25.09 17.94
CA ASP A 181 14.48 25.31 17.97
C ASP A 181 15.12 24.62 16.75
N SER A 182 16.46 24.54 16.71
CA SER A 182 17.18 23.94 15.58
C SER A 182 16.89 22.45 15.36
N HIS A 183 16.41 21.72 16.38
CA HIS A 183 16.17 20.28 16.33
C HIS A 183 14.76 19.88 16.83
N THR A 184 13.86 20.84 17.00
CA THR A 184 12.50 20.57 17.46
C THR A 184 11.48 21.25 16.54
N VAL A 185 10.55 20.48 16.02
CA VAL A 185 9.44 20.97 15.19
C VAL A 185 8.10 20.55 15.78
N LYS A 186 7.12 21.45 15.69
CA LYS A 186 5.74 21.18 16.06
C LYS A 186 4.84 21.26 14.83
N VAL A 187 4.14 20.15 14.55
CA VAL A 187 3.12 20.07 13.50
C VAL A 187 1.77 20.36 14.13
N VAL A 188 1.00 21.27 13.55
CA VAL A 188 -0.34 21.66 14.04
C VAL A 188 -1.39 21.30 12.99
N PHE A 189 -2.45 20.63 13.44
CA PHE A 189 -3.56 20.16 12.61
C PHE A 189 -4.81 21.04 12.79
N ALA A 190 -5.63 21.13 11.73
CA ALA A 190 -6.89 21.86 11.78
C ALA A 190 -7.90 21.22 12.76
N ASN A 191 -7.91 19.89 12.82
CA ASN A 191 -8.77 19.07 13.68
C ASN A 191 -7.92 18.04 14.42
N PRO A 192 -8.44 17.35 15.45
CA PRO A 192 -7.77 16.16 15.98
C PRO A 192 -7.41 15.21 14.84
N GLU A 193 -6.13 14.80 14.77
CA GLU A 193 -5.62 13.93 13.71
C GLU A 193 -5.22 12.58 14.28
N PRO A 194 -6.09 11.56 14.18
CA PRO A 194 -5.81 10.23 14.74
C PRO A 194 -4.61 9.56 14.07
N PHE A 195 -4.36 9.90 12.79
CA PHE A 195 -3.23 9.35 12.05
C PHE A 195 -2.17 10.41 11.74
N TRP A 196 -1.80 11.20 12.76
CA TRP A 196 -0.69 12.13 12.69
C TRP A 196 0.62 11.52 12.12
N PRO A 197 0.91 10.20 12.22
CA PRO A 197 2.12 9.61 11.64
C PRO A 197 2.20 9.64 10.12
N ILE A 198 1.13 10.01 9.40
CA ILE A 198 1.20 10.13 7.94
C ILE A 198 2.11 11.29 7.52
N VAL A 199 2.26 12.29 8.37
CA VAL A 199 3.04 13.50 8.09
C VAL A 199 4.50 13.25 8.47
N PHE A 200 5.40 13.40 7.50
CA PHE A 200 6.85 13.17 7.63
C PHE A 200 7.27 11.73 7.97
N CYS A 201 6.37 10.76 7.80
CA CYS A 201 6.69 9.36 8.04
C CYS A 201 6.54 8.52 6.77
N GLY A 202 7.27 7.39 6.74
CA GLY A 202 7.34 6.51 5.58
C GLY A 202 7.99 7.16 4.37
N SER A 203 8.06 6.44 3.26
CA SER A 203 8.71 6.92 2.04
C SER A 203 8.15 8.25 1.52
N PRO A 204 6.81 8.48 1.49
CA PRO A 204 6.26 9.73 1.01
C PRO A 204 6.46 10.91 1.96
N GLY A 205 6.86 10.67 3.21
CA GLY A 205 7.15 11.68 4.23
C GLY A 205 8.62 12.03 4.36
N ALA A 206 9.47 11.62 3.42
CA ALA A 206 10.91 11.87 3.46
C ALA A 206 11.24 13.37 3.44
N ILE A 207 12.25 13.77 4.23
CA ILE A 207 12.66 15.17 4.37
C ILE A 207 13.60 15.53 3.21
N ILE A 208 13.43 16.75 2.68
CA ILE A 208 14.28 17.28 1.60
C ILE A 208 15.06 18.52 2.09
N PRO A 209 16.29 18.75 1.59
CA PRO A 209 17.14 19.85 2.02
C PRO A 209 16.64 21.21 1.51
N LYS A 210 16.34 22.11 2.44
CA LYS A 210 15.90 23.48 2.12
C LYS A 210 16.88 24.18 1.18
N HIS A 211 18.15 24.17 1.52
CA HIS A 211 19.20 24.90 0.77
C HIS A 211 19.38 24.43 -0.68
N VAL A 212 18.89 23.22 -1.03
CA VAL A 212 18.95 22.69 -2.39
C VAL A 212 17.67 22.99 -3.17
N PHE A 213 16.51 22.86 -2.52
CA PHE A 213 15.23 22.96 -3.20
C PHE A 213 14.53 24.32 -3.09
N GLU A 214 14.94 25.19 -2.18
CA GLU A 214 14.32 26.52 -1.99
C GLU A 214 14.28 27.35 -3.29
N PRO A 215 15.35 27.39 -4.14
CA PRO A 215 15.33 28.13 -5.40
C PRO A 215 14.32 27.57 -6.43
N PHE A 216 13.85 26.35 -6.20
CA PHE A 216 12.97 25.59 -7.11
C PHE A 216 11.57 25.34 -6.54
N LYS A 217 11.23 25.95 -5.40
CA LYS A 217 9.88 25.81 -4.80
C LYS A 217 8.80 26.32 -5.76
N GLY A 218 7.62 25.71 -5.71
CA GLY A 218 6.50 26.08 -6.55
C GLY A 218 6.62 25.59 -7.98
N ALA A 219 6.27 26.40 -8.97
CA ALA A 219 6.22 26.02 -10.39
C ALA A 219 7.53 25.48 -10.96
N LYS A 220 8.67 25.78 -10.34
CA LYS A 220 9.98 25.29 -10.74
C LYS A 220 10.38 23.95 -10.12
N SER A 221 9.53 23.32 -9.32
CA SER A 221 9.83 22.09 -8.57
C SER A 221 10.44 20.98 -9.44
N ARG A 222 9.99 20.85 -10.68
CA ARG A 222 10.50 19.83 -11.61
C ARG A 222 11.81 20.19 -12.29
N GLU A 223 12.27 21.44 -12.17
CA GLU A 223 13.52 21.92 -12.75
C GLU A 223 14.73 21.70 -11.84
N ALA A 224 14.50 21.32 -10.57
CA ALA A 224 15.55 21.13 -9.58
C ALA A 224 16.53 20.01 -10.04
N PRO A 225 17.84 20.28 -10.19
CA PRO A 225 18.81 19.26 -10.56
C PRO A 225 18.86 18.09 -9.56
N ALA A 226 18.54 18.34 -8.30
CA ALA A 226 18.46 17.34 -7.24
C ALA A 226 17.33 16.31 -7.44
N ASN A 227 16.41 16.52 -8.37
CA ASN A 227 15.44 15.50 -8.79
C ASN A 227 16.12 14.30 -9.47
N LEU A 228 17.30 14.49 -10.05
CA LEU A 228 18.11 13.46 -10.69
C LEU A 228 19.45 13.20 -9.97
N LYS A 229 19.91 14.16 -9.16
CA LYS A 229 21.15 14.07 -8.36
C LYS A 229 20.83 14.36 -6.90
N PRO A 230 20.20 13.40 -6.19
CA PRO A 230 19.69 13.60 -4.83
C PRO A 230 20.78 13.98 -3.83
N VAL A 231 20.48 14.95 -2.97
CA VAL A 231 21.26 15.32 -1.79
C VAL A 231 20.40 14.95 -0.59
N GLY A 232 20.63 13.77 -0.04
CA GLY A 232 19.84 13.22 1.08
C GLY A 232 20.66 13.05 2.35
N THR A 233 20.08 12.39 3.35
CA THR A 233 20.72 11.99 4.61
C THR A 233 21.01 10.49 4.65
N GLY A 234 20.54 9.74 3.67
CA GLY A 234 20.50 8.30 3.62
C GLY A 234 21.86 7.60 3.59
N PRO A 235 21.85 6.25 3.65
CA PRO A 235 23.07 5.45 3.77
C PRO A 235 23.97 5.48 2.54
N TYR A 236 23.45 5.88 1.39
CA TYR A 236 24.20 5.94 0.14
C TYR A 236 24.09 7.32 -0.52
N ARG A 237 25.17 7.74 -1.22
CA ARG A 237 25.25 8.96 -2.03
C ARG A 237 25.20 8.59 -3.51
N ILE A 238 24.53 9.42 -4.30
CA ILE A 238 24.45 9.18 -5.76
C ILE A 238 25.81 9.34 -6.43
N VAL A 239 26.15 8.41 -7.31
CA VAL A 239 27.28 8.48 -8.23
C VAL A 239 26.78 8.75 -9.64
N ASP A 240 25.79 7.98 -10.10
CA ASP A 240 25.20 8.13 -11.43
C ASP A 240 23.73 7.69 -11.43
N PHE A 241 22.91 8.39 -12.17
CA PHE A 241 21.51 8.04 -12.38
C PHE A 241 21.13 8.22 -13.85
N LYS A 242 20.68 7.14 -14.45
CA LYS A 242 20.07 7.14 -15.78
C LYS A 242 18.58 6.80 -15.60
N PRO A 243 17.66 7.79 -15.73
CA PRO A 243 16.24 7.57 -15.59
C PRO A 243 15.73 6.40 -16.45
N GLY A 244 15.00 5.48 -15.81
CA GLY A 244 14.48 4.28 -16.48
C GLY A 244 15.49 3.15 -16.70
N ASP A 245 16.76 3.33 -16.29
CA ASP A 245 17.82 2.33 -16.49
C ASP A 245 18.57 2.00 -15.19
N THR A 246 19.44 2.92 -14.69
CA THR A 246 20.41 2.53 -13.67
C THR A 246 20.56 3.59 -12.58
N ILE A 247 20.65 3.15 -11.33
CA ILE A 247 21.11 3.95 -10.19
C ILE A 247 22.43 3.34 -9.71
N ARG A 248 23.48 4.15 -9.61
CA ARG A 248 24.74 3.80 -8.96
C ARG A 248 25.00 4.73 -7.79
N ALA A 249 25.33 4.14 -6.67
CA ALA A 249 25.56 4.86 -5.43
C ALA A 249 26.75 4.28 -4.67
N GLU A 250 27.37 5.11 -3.85
CA GLU A 250 28.44 4.76 -2.92
C GLU A 250 28.01 5.01 -1.48
N LEU A 251 28.65 4.34 -0.53
CA LEU A 251 28.34 4.53 0.88
C LEU A 251 28.50 6.01 1.30
N ASN A 252 27.62 6.47 2.17
CA ASN A 252 27.72 7.77 2.82
C ASN A 252 28.68 7.68 4.01
N PRO A 253 29.89 8.29 3.95
CA PRO A 253 30.85 8.22 5.06
C PRO A 253 30.37 8.92 6.32
N SER A 254 29.46 9.89 6.18
CA SER A 254 28.88 10.67 7.29
C SER A 254 27.50 10.16 7.72
N TYR A 255 27.12 8.94 7.33
CA TYR A 255 25.81 8.40 7.72
C TYR A 255 25.66 8.36 9.24
N HIS A 256 24.54 8.82 9.75
CA HIS A 256 24.31 9.05 11.18
C HIS A 256 24.22 7.77 12.04
N ARG A 257 24.09 6.59 11.42
CA ARG A 257 24.12 5.33 12.17
C ARG A 257 25.54 4.76 12.20
N PRO A 258 26.14 4.54 13.38
CA PRO A 258 27.50 4.04 13.51
C PRO A 258 27.69 2.69 12.80
N ASN A 259 28.82 2.55 12.09
CA ASN A 259 29.24 1.32 11.39
C ASN A 259 28.35 0.89 10.19
N TRP A 260 27.30 1.61 9.87
CA TRP A 260 26.44 1.37 8.73
C TRP A 260 26.64 2.41 7.62
N PRO A 261 26.38 2.08 6.34
CA PRO A 261 25.95 0.78 5.81
C PRO A 261 27.08 -0.26 5.70
N PHE A 262 26.70 -1.53 5.48
CA PHE A 262 27.65 -2.64 5.29
C PHE A 262 28.30 -2.63 3.89
N PHE A 263 27.54 -2.40 2.83
CA PHE A 263 28.05 -2.38 1.47
C PHE A 263 28.74 -1.06 1.14
N ASP A 264 29.81 -1.15 0.32
CA ASP A 264 30.57 0.02 -0.15
C ASP A 264 29.89 0.73 -1.32
N ARG A 265 29.25 -0.04 -2.18
CA ARG A 265 28.57 0.43 -3.38
C ARG A 265 27.22 -0.26 -3.52
N LEU A 266 26.35 0.39 -4.27
CA LEU A 266 25.04 -0.11 -4.67
C LEU A 266 24.87 0.13 -6.17
N GLU A 267 24.55 -0.93 -6.92
CA GLU A 267 24.04 -0.83 -8.27
C GLU A 267 22.61 -1.37 -8.32
N MET A 268 21.69 -0.54 -8.81
CA MET A 268 20.34 -0.96 -9.13
C MET A 268 20.12 -0.79 -10.61
N LYS A 269 19.99 -1.92 -11.33
CA LYS A 269 19.80 -1.96 -12.77
C LYS A 269 18.34 -2.16 -13.11
N GLY A 270 17.85 -1.32 -14.01
CA GLY A 270 16.50 -1.38 -14.54
C GLY A 270 16.36 -2.25 -15.78
N GLY A 271 15.12 -2.39 -16.23
CA GLY A 271 14.77 -3.08 -17.47
C GLY A 271 14.51 -4.59 -17.32
N GLY A 272 14.13 -5.20 -18.43
CA GLY A 272 13.71 -6.61 -18.46
C GLY A 272 12.27 -6.80 -17.97
N ASP A 273 12.01 -7.95 -17.38
CA ASP A 273 10.73 -8.35 -16.81
C ASP A 273 10.92 -9.01 -15.43
N ALA A 274 9.80 -9.18 -14.70
CA ALA A 274 9.83 -9.74 -13.36
C ALA A 274 10.37 -11.18 -13.32
N VAL A 275 10.11 -11.99 -14.36
CA VAL A 275 10.56 -13.39 -14.44
C VAL A 275 12.08 -13.45 -14.61
N SER A 276 12.62 -12.65 -15.53
CA SER A 276 14.06 -12.54 -15.77
C SER A 276 14.80 -12.03 -14.55
N ALA A 277 14.23 -11.03 -13.85
CA ALA A 277 14.81 -10.50 -12.63
C ALA A 277 14.81 -11.55 -11.48
N ALA A 278 13.70 -12.27 -11.29
CA ALA A 278 13.63 -13.37 -10.32
C ALA A 278 14.67 -14.46 -10.62
N ARG A 279 14.80 -14.85 -11.89
CA ARG A 279 15.77 -15.85 -12.33
C ARG A 279 17.21 -15.45 -12.03
N ALA A 280 17.57 -14.20 -12.30
CA ALA A 280 18.92 -13.68 -12.08
C ALA A 280 19.34 -13.70 -10.60
N VAL A 281 18.39 -13.63 -9.68
CA VAL A 281 18.65 -13.72 -8.22
C VAL A 281 18.51 -15.14 -7.71
N ILE A 282 17.37 -15.80 -7.99
CA ILE A 282 17.02 -17.06 -7.34
C ILE A 282 17.74 -18.26 -7.98
N GLN A 283 17.87 -18.24 -9.32
CA GLN A 283 18.40 -19.39 -10.05
C GLN A 283 19.89 -19.22 -10.41
N SER A 284 20.31 -18.07 -10.97
CA SER A 284 21.71 -17.87 -11.36
C SER A 284 22.59 -17.30 -10.26
N GLY A 285 22.01 -16.49 -9.33
CA GLY A 285 22.77 -15.83 -8.27
C GLY A 285 23.66 -14.68 -8.76
N GLU A 286 23.39 -14.13 -9.94
CA GLU A 286 24.13 -13.00 -10.50
C GLU A 286 23.86 -11.68 -9.77
N TYR A 287 22.68 -11.57 -9.17
CA TYR A 287 22.24 -10.40 -8.41
C TYR A 287 21.84 -10.79 -6.99
N ASP A 288 21.93 -9.84 -6.06
CA ASP A 288 21.62 -10.05 -4.65
C ASP A 288 20.13 -9.89 -4.35
N PHE A 289 19.42 -9.04 -5.10
CA PHE A 289 18.02 -8.69 -4.85
C PHE A 289 17.28 -8.36 -6.15
N ALA A 290 16.03 -8.80 -6.26
CA ALA A 290 15.11 -8.33 -7.29
C ALA A 290 13.81 -7.84 -6.68
N TRP A 291 13.47 -6.60 -7.02
CA TRP A 291 12.35 -5.86 -6.51
C TRP A 291 11.02 -6.31 -7.12
N ASN A 292 9.99 -6.49 -6.27
CA ASN A 292 8.57 -6.65 -6.66
C ASN A 292 8.35 -7.69 -7.77
N VAL A 293 8.85 -8.90 -7.55
CA VAL A 293 8.79 -9.99 -8.55
C VAL A 293 7.37 -10.56 -8.64
N GLN A 294 6.53 -9.91 -9.43
CA GLN A 294 5.15 -10.33 -9.70
C GLN A 294 5.15 -11.48 -10.73
N VAL A 295 5.52 -12.66 -10.28
CA VAL A 295 5.62 -13.89 -11.07
C VAL A 295 4.69 -14.94 -10.44
N GLU A 296 4.18 -15.88 -11.23
CA GLU A 296 3.36 -16.99 -10.73
C GLU A 296 4.16 -17.86 -9.73
N ASP A 297 3.51 -18.30 -8.65
CA ASP A 297 4.19 -18.99 -7.54
C ASP A 297 4.84 -20.31 -7.97
N ASP A 298 4.22 -21.06 -8.88
CA ASP A 298 4.77 -22.31 -9.40
C ASP A 298 6.09 -22.09 -10.18
N ILE A 299 6.24 -20.95 -10.85
CA ILE A 299 7.48 -20.55 -11.53
C ILE A 299 8.54 -20.19 -10.48
N LEU A 300 8.17 -19.41 -9.47
CA LEU A 300 9.09 -19.03 -8.39
C LEU A 300 9.58 -20.24 -7.61
N ARG A 301 8.70 -21.18 -7.26
CA ARG A 301 9.06 -22.44 -6.58
C ARG A 301 10.06 -23.28 -7.37
N ARG A 302 9.88 -23.36 -8.68
CA ARG A 302 10.85 -24.07 -9.56
C ARG A 302 12.21 -23.37 -9.57
N MET A 303 12.24 -22.03 -9.56
CA MET A 303 13.50 -21.29 -9.47
C MET A 303 14.21 -21.51 -8.13
N GLU A 304 13.47 -21.56 -7.01
CA GLU A 304 14.02 -21.78 -5.67
C GLU A 304 14.73 -23.15 -5.53
N GLN A 305 14.33 -24.16 -6.31
CA GLN A 305 15.00 -25.46 -6.35
C GLN A 305 16.48 -25.35 -6.79
N GLY A 306 16.86 -24.29 -7.48
CA GLY A 306 18.24 -23.98 -7.86
C GLY A 306 19.16 -23.59 -6.69
N GLY A 307 18.61 -23.24 -5.53
CA GLY A 307 19.33 -23.02 -4.27
C GLY A 307 20.21 -21.76 -4.19
N ARG A 308 20.13 -20.83 -5.18
CA ARG A 308 20.93 -19.60 -5.21
C ARG A 308 20.26 -18.41 -4.50
N GLY A 309 18.96 -18.50 -4.30
CA GLY A 309 18.16 -17.46 -3.65
C GLY A 309 16.84 -18.02 -3.14
N ARG A 310 16.04 -17.13 -2.58
CA ARG A 310 14.72 -17.39 -2.04
C ARG A 310 13.74 -16.29 -2.41
N VAL A 311 12.45 -16.55 -2.23
CA VAL A 311 11.38 -15.55 -2.30
C VAL A 311 11.10 -15.05 -0.89
N ASP A 312 11.25 -13.75 -0.66
CA ASP A 312 10.80 -13.08 0.55
C ASP A 312 9.37 -12.56 0.35
N LEU A 313 8.50 -12.86 1.30
CA LEU A 313 7.09 -12.48 1.31
C LEU A 313 6.80 -11.62 2.52
N ALA A 314 6.14 -10.47 2.30
CA ALA A 314 5.65 -9.62 3.37
C ALA A 314 4.14 -9.40 3.26
N ASP A 315 3.48 -9.21 4.39
CA ASP A 315 2.11 -8.73 4.41
C ASP A 315 2.06 -7.33 3.81
N SER A 316 1.03 -7.06 3.04
CA SER A 316 0.84 -5.77 2.39
C SER A 316 -0.60 -5.29 2.52
N GLY A 317 -0.86 -4.04 2.15
CA GLY A 317 -2.21 -3.53 1.99
C GLY A 317 -2.86 -3.89 0.66
N ASN A 318 -2.25 -4.73 -0.18
CA ASN A 318 -2.75 -4.99 -1.53
C ASN A 318 -3.93 -5.96 -1.54
N VAL A 319 -5.04 -5.56 -2.15
CA VAL A 319 -6.20 -6.41 -2.41
C VAL A 319 -6.48 -6.48 -3.91
N GLU A 320 -6.47 -7.68 -4.48
CA GLU A 320 -6.98 -7.93 -5.82
C GLU A 320 -8.49 -8.09 -5.74
N HIS A 321 -9.25 -7.32 -6.50
CA HIS A 321 -10.70 -7.27 -6.42
C HIS A 321 -11.35 -6.97 -7.75
N LEU A 322 -12.63 -7.33 -7.87
CA LEU A 322 -13.51 -6.83 -8.91
C LEU A 322 -14.21 -5.57 -8.37
N ALA A 323 -14.20 -4.49 -9.14
CA ALA A 323 -15.06 -3.34 -8.90
C ALA A 323 -16.29 -3.46 -9.80
N VAL A 324 -17.46 -3.17 -9.26
CA VAL A 324 -18.75 -3.24 -9.95
C VAL A 324 -19.15 -1.81 -10.36
N ASN A 325 -19.55 -1.62 -11.61
CA ASN A 325 -20.02 -0.34 -12.09
C ASN A 325 -21.50 -0.14 -11.74
N PHE A 326 -21.83 0.87 -10.94
CA PHE A 326 -23.21 1.21 -10.59
C PHE A 326 -23.88 2.16 -11.59
N SER A 327 -23.11 2.70 -12.52
CA SER A 327 -23.57 3.58 -13.62
C SER A 327 -23.59 2.85 -14.94
N ASP A 328 -24.28 3.38 -15.93
CA ASP A 328 -24.42 2.79 -17.26
C ASP A 328 -23.18 3.10 -18.13
N PRO A 329 -22.33 2.11 -18.46
CA PRO A 329 -21.16 2.31 -19.33
C PRO A 329 -21.49 2.32 -20.82
N TRP A 330 -22.71 1.96 -21.19
CA TRP A 330 -23.13 1.78 -22.58
C TRP A 330 -23.92 2.95 -23.11
N ARG A 331 -24.58 3.67 -22.21
CA ARG A 331 -25.38 4.84 -22.55
C ARG A 331 -24.68 6.13 -22.12
N GLU A 332 -24.66 7.09 -23.01
CA GLU A 332 -24.19 8.44 -22.71
C GLU A 332 -25.25 9.23 -21.94
N THR A 333 -24.83 9.84 -20.83
CA THR A 333 -25.65 10.73 -19.99
C THR A 333 -24.83 11.98 -19.72
N ASP A 334 -25.35 13.15 -20.08
CA ASP A 334 -24.66 14.45 -19.97
C ASP A 334 -23.27 14.48 -20.65
N GLY A 335 -23.16 13.79 -21.79
CA GLY A 335 -21.94 13.76 -22.60
C GLY A 335 -20.82 12.86 -22.04
N GLU A 336 -21.16 11.94 -21.13
CA GLU A 336 -20.23 10.92 -20.63
C GLU A 336 -20.89 9.55 -20.44
N ARG A 337 -20.13 8.49 -20.68
CA ARG A 337 -20.49 7.11 -20.28
C ARG A 337 -20.09 6.90 -18.82
N SER A 338 -20.72 5.92 -18.17
CA SER A 338 -20.53 5.69 -16.74
C SER A 338 -20.74 6.97 -15.91
N SER A 339 -21.70 7.80 -16.30
CA SER A 339 -22.04 9.03 -15.57
C SER A 339 -22.58 8.71 -14.17
N PRO A 340 -22.15 9.42 -13.10
CA PRO A 340 -22.72 9.26 -11.77
C PRO A 340 -24.24 9.58 -11.69
N LYS A 341 -24.83 10.15 -12.73
CA LYS A 341 -26.27 10.43 -12.86
C LYS A 341 -27.04 9.30 -13.55
N SER A 342 -26.36 8.29 -14.08
CA SER A 342 -26.98 7.13 -14.69
C SER A 342 -27.06 5.94 -13.71
N GLN A 343 -27.91 4.97 -14.04
CA GLN A 343 -28.03 3.69 -13.32
C GLN A 343 -27.67 2.55 -14.24
N HIS A 344 -26.89 1.59 -13.73
CA HIS A 344 -26.52 0.42 -14.51
C HIS A 344 -27.75 -0.44 -14.87
N PRO A 345 -27.93 -0.84 -16.15
CA PRO A 345 -29.15 -1.53 -16.60
C PRO A 345 -29.36 -2.90 -15.95
N VAL A 346 -28.31 -3.62 -15.56
CA VAL A 346 -28.35 -4.99 -14.99
C VAL A 346 -27.76 -5.03 -13.59
N LEU A 347 -26.61 -4.39 -13.34
CA LEU A 347 -25.92 -4.43 -12.02
C LEU A 347 -26.58 -3.55 -10.96
N SER A 348 -27.58 -2.76 -11.29
CA SER A 348 -28.49 -2.14 -10.31
C SER A 348 -29.29 -3.17 -9.52
N ASP A 349 -29.55 -4.37 -10.10
CA ASP A 349 -30.21 -5.46 -9.41
C ASP A 349 -29.27 -6.14 -8.38
N PRO A 350 -29.56 -6.09 -7.08
CA PRO A 350 -28.71 -6.69 -6.05
C PRO A 350 -28.51 -8.20 -6.23
N ALA A 351 -29.51 -8.92 -6.80
CA ALA A 351 -29.42 -10.36 -7.02
C ALA A 351 -28.33 -10.70 -8.05
N VAL A 352 -28.17 -9.86 -9.09
CA VAL A 352 -27.10 -10.03 -10.08
C VAL A 352 -25.73 -9.83 -9.45
N ARG A 353 -25.57 -8.81 -8.63
CA ARG A 353 -24.31 -8.55 -7.91
C ARG A 353 -23.99 -9.69 -6.93
N ALA A 354 -24.98 -10.16 -6.16
CA ALA A 354 -24.82 -11.27 -5.23
C ALA A 354 -24.44 -12.57 -5.98
N ALA A 355 -25.09 -12.85 -7.13
CA ALA A 355 -24.73 -13.98 -7.97
C ALA A 355 -23.27 -13.89 -8.46
N LEU A 356 -22.82 -12.72 -8.91
CA LEU A 356 -21.41 -12.51 -9.30
C LEU A 356 -20.44 -12.81 -8.16
N ALA A 357 -20.75 -12.39 -6.92
CA ALA A 357 -19.92 -12.66 -5.75
C ALA A 357 -19.79 -14.17 -5.45
N LEU A 358 -20.88 -14.93 -5.67
CA LEU A 358 -20.92 -16.39 -5.53
C LEU A 358 -20.18 -17.13 -6.67
N LEU A 359 -19.91 -16.47 -7.80
CA LEU A 359 -19.24 -17.06 -8.96
C LEU A 359 -17.73 -16.83 -8.99
N VAL A 360 -17.18 -16.14 -7.98
CA VAL A 360 -15.73 -15.98 -7.83
C VAL A 360 -15.16 -17.13 -7.01
N ASP A 361 -14.57 -18.11 -7.69
CA ASP A 361 -13.90 -19.25 -7.06
C ASP A 361 -12.51 -18.84 -6.54
N ARG A 362 -12.51 -18.23 -5.35
CA ARG A 362 -11.29 -17.73 -4.71
C ARG A 362 -10.31 -18.84 -4.35
N GLY A 363 -10.83 -20.04 -4.04
CA GLY A 363 -10.02 -21.22 -3.73
C GLY A 363 -9.18 -21.64 -4.93
N THR A 364 -9.83 -21.88 -6.06
CA THR A 364 -9.15 -22.24 -7.32
C THR A 364 -8.22 -21.13 -7.81
N ILE A 365 -8.64 -19.85 -7.70
CA ILE A 365 -7.80 -18.71 -8.10
C ILE A 365 -6.54 -18.64 -7.22
N GLN A 366 -6.68 -18.81 -5.89
CA GLN A 366 -5.52 -18.85 -5.01
C GLN A 366 -4.61 -20.02 -5.35
N GLU A 367 -5.14 -21.22 -5.43
CA GLU A 367 -4.35 -22.44 -5.61
C GLU A 367 -3.61 -22.48 -6.96
N GLN A 368 -4.33 -22.17 -8.05
CA GLN A 368 -3.81 -22.37 -9.41
C GLN A 368 -3.10 -21.16 -10.00
N VAL A 369 -3.35 -19.95 -9.46
CA VAL A 369 -2.79 -18.72 -10.04
C VAL A 369 -1.82 -18.03 -9.11
N TYR A 370 -2.19 -17.81 -7.83
CA TYR A 370 -1.39 -16.99 -6.92
C TYR A 370 -0.57 -17.80 -5.91
N GLY A 371 -0.96 -19.05 -5.60
CA GLY A 371 -0.28 -19.89 -4.61
C GLY A 371 -0.09 -19.16 -3.26
N ARG A 372 1.15 -19.19 -2.73
CA ARG A 372 1.52 -18.51 -1.46
C ARG A 372 1.59 -16.98 -1.56
N LEU A 373 1.49 -16.41 -2.75
CA LEU A 373 1.62 -14.96 -2.99
C LEU A 373 0.32 -14.20 -2.69
N GLY A 374 -0.75 -14.91 -2.37
CA GLY A 374 -2.02 -14.34 -2.01
C GLY A 374 -2.83 -15.25 -1.11
N VAL A 375 -3.76 -14.67 -0.37
CA VAL A 375 -4.70 -15.38 0.51
C VAL A 375 -6.11 -15.00 0.10
N ALA A 376 -6.95 -16.00 -0.17
CA ALA A 376 -8.36 -15.79 -0.49
C ALA A 376 -9.06 -14.99 0.61
N THR A 377 -9.81 -13.96 0.24
CA THR A 377 -10.43 -13.07 1.22
C THR A 377 -11.83 -12.63 0.82
N ALA A 378 -12.66 -12.40 1.84
CA ALA A 378 -13.94 -11.71 1.70
C ALA A 378 -13.84 -10.22 2.03
N ASN A 379 -12.71 -9.76 2.51
CA ASN A 379 -12.51 -8.38 2.94
C ASN A 379 -11.83 -7.55 1.87
N TYR A 380 -12.30 -6.32 1.69
CA TYR A 380 -11.57 -5.31 0.92
C TYR A 380 -10.41 -4.76 1.75
N LEU A 381 -10.63 -4.46 3.03
CA LEU A 381 -9.62 -4.03 3.98
C LEU A 381 -9.12 -5.24 4.80
N ASN A 382 -7.91 -5.72 4.52
CA ASN A 382 -7.33 -6.93 5.10
C ASN A 382 -6.25 -6.67 6.14
N ALA A 383 -5.53 -5.58 5.99
CA ALA A 383 -4.38 -5.25 6.83
C ALA A 383 -4.21 -3.73 6.98
N PRO A 384 -3.66 -3.26 8.07
CA PRO A 384 -3.29 -4.01 9.29
C PRO A 384 -4.46 -4.79 9.91
N SER A 385 -4.15 -5.93 10.55
CA SER A 385 -5.15 -6.90 11.01
C SER A 385 -6.25 -6.32 11.94
N ARG A 386 -5.94 -5.24 12.67
CA ARG A 386 -6.92 -4.53 13.52
C ARG A 386 -8.13 -3.96 12.78
N PHE A 387 -8.02 -3.77 11.46
CA PHE A 387 -9.09 -3.25 10.61
C PHE A 387 -9.82 -4.36 9.83
N ARG A 388 -9.36 -5.60 9.95
CA ARG A 388 -9.94 -6.73 9.23
C ARG A 388 -11.26 -7.13 9.83
N SER A 389 -12.34 -7.12 9.04
CA SER A 389 -13.65 -7.51 9.50
C SER A 389 -13.72 -9.03 9.77
N PRO A 390 -14.28 -9.45 10.92
CA PRO A 390 -14.63 -10.83 11.19
C PRO A 390 -16.02 -11.22 10.64
N ASN A 391 -16.81 -10.25 10.15
CA ASN A 391 -18.23 -10.43 9.81
C ASN A 391 -18.43 -10.89 8.37
N THR A 392 -17.44 -10.70 7.49
CA THR A 392 -17.53 -11.04 6.07
C THR A 392 -17.12 -12.50 5.82
N ARG A 393 -17.79 -13.13 4.85
CA ARG A 393 -17.47 -14.48 4.39
C ARG A 393 -17.60 -14.53 2.89
N TRP A 394 -16.95 -15.48 2.27
CA TRP A 394 -17.14 -15.78 0.86
C TRP A 394 -17.54 -17.24 0.68
N GLU A 395 -18.30 -17.49 -0.36
CA GLU A 395 -18.70 -18.81 -0.79
C GLU A 395 -18.58 -18.89 -2.32
N PHE A 396 -18.25 -20.05 -2.85
CA PHE A 396 -18.34 -20.32 -4.28
C PHE A 396 -19.46 -21.33 -4.50
N SER A 397 -20.49 -20.93 -5.27
CA SER A 397 -21.60 -21.80 -5.64
C SER A 397 -22.32 -21.27 -6.87
N ALA A 398 -22.11 -21.93 -8.00
CA ALA A 398 -22.84 -21.63 -9.22
C ALA A 398 -24.34 -22.01 -9.12
N GLU A 399 -24.66 -22.97 -8.24
CA GLU A 399 -26.04 -23.37 -7.97
C GLU A 399 -26.80 -22.28 -7.21
N LYS A 400 -26.26 -21.80 -6.09
CA LYS A 400 -26.86 -20.69 -5.33
C LYS A 400 -26.95 -19.40 -6.16
N ALA A 401 -25.95 -19.13 -7.00
CA ALA A 401 -26.00 -18.02 -7.92
C ALA A 401 -27.17 -18.15 -8.91
N SER A 402 -27.37 -19.34 -9.48
CA SER A 402 -28.51 -19.62 -10.35
C SER A 402 -29.84 -19.47 -9.64
N GLN A 403 -29.97 -20.02 -8.42
CA GLN A 403 -31.18 -19.90 -7.59
C GLN A 403 -31.52 -18.43 -7.26
N ALA A 404 -30.53 -17.63 -6.88
CA ALA A 404 -30.72 -16.21 -6.61
C ALA A 404 -31.22 -15.44 -7.84
N LEU A 405 -30.67 -15.76 -9.01
CA LEU A 405 -31.11 -15.16 -10.27
C LEU A 405 -32.52 -15.61 -10.67
N ASP A 406 -32.87 -16.90 -10.47
CA ASP A 406 -34.22 -17.40 -10.70
C ASP A 406 -35.25 -16.72 -9.82
N GLN A 407 -34.97 -16.60 -8.52
CA GLN A 407 -35.84 -15.91 -7.57
C GLN A 407 -36.04 -14.42 -7.90
N ALA A 408 -35.00 -13.78 -8.46
CA ALA A 408 -35.07 -12.40 -8.91
C ALA A 408 -35.74 -12.22 -10.29
N GLY A 409 -36.19 -13.31 -10.93
CA GLY A 409 -36.90 -13.29 -12.21
C GLY A 409 -36.00 -13.26 -13.45
N TRP A 410 -34.70 -13.51 -13.29
CA TRP A 410 -33.78 -13.70 -14.43
C TRP A 410 -33.91 -15.09 -15.03
N LYS A 411 -34.71 -15.22 -16.05
CA LYS A 411 -35.02 -16.52 -16.70
C LYS A 411 -34.02 -16.90 -17.78
N ARG A 412 -33.64 -18.18 -17.87
CA ARG A 412 -32.79 -18.68 -18.95
C ARG A 412 -33.54 -18.68 -20.28
N GLY A 413 -32.91 -18.12 -21.32
CA GLY A 413 -33.34 -18.24 -22.71
C GLY A 413 -32.96 -19.59 -23.33
N ALA A 414 -33.38 -19.81 -24.57
CA ALA A 414 -33.04 -21.02 -25.34
C ALA A 414 -31.54 -21.19 -25.59
N ASP A 415 -30.79 -20.11 -25.59
CA ASP A 415 -29.32 -20.04 -25.71
C ASP A 415 -28.59 -20.22 -24.37
N GLY A 416 -29.33 -20.47 -23.30
CA GLY A 416 -28.78 -20.65 -21.95
C GLY A 416 -28.46 -19.35 -21.20
N ILE A 417 -28.52 -18.18 -21.84
CA ILE A 417 -28.27 -16.87 -21.20
C ILE A 417 -29.56 -16.35 -20.57
N ARG A 418 -29.41 -15.76 -19.38
CA ARG A 418 -30.52 -15.21 -18.63
C ARG A 418 -30.96 -13.85 -19.17
N ALA A 419 -32.27 -13.59 -19.06
CA ALA A 419 -32.85 -12.30 -19.40
C ALA A 419 -33.99 -11.94 -18.43
N LYS A 420 -34.19 -10.63 -18.22
CA LYS A 420 -35.31 -10.08 -17.44
C LYS A 420 -35.71 -8.71 -18.05
N ASP A 421 -37.01 -8.50 -18.27
CA ASP A 421 -37.55 -7.24 -18.81
C ASP A 421 -36.87 -6.81 -20.13
N GLY A 422 -36.63 -7.76 -21.04
CA GLY A 422 -35.95 -7.53 -22.31
C GLY A 422 -34.43 -7.31 -22.23
N LYS A 423 -33.85 -7.28 -21.04
CA LYS A 423 -32.41 -7.11 -20.82
C LYS A 423 -31.73 -8.47 -20.68
N ARG A 424 -30.73 -8.74 -21.52
CA ARG A 424 -29.89 -9.93 -21.41
C ARG A 424 -28.83 -9.77 -20.35
N LEU A 425 -28.52 -10.85 -19.62
CA LEU A 425 -27.46 -10.87 -18.62
C LEU A 425 -26.12 -11.12 -19.31
N ARG A 426 -25.63 -10.10 -19.95
CA ARG A 426 -24.32 -10.01 -20.61
C ARG A 426 -23.50 -8.91 -19.96
N LEU A 427 -22.25 -9.21 -19.64
CA LEU A 427 -21.34 -8.30 -18.94
C LEU A 427 -19.99 -8.26 -19.63
N VAL A 428 -19.39 -7.07 -19.71
CA VAL A 428 -17.99 -6.88 -20.12
C VAL A 428 -17.14 -6.78 -18.87
N PHE A 429 -16.15 -7.66 -18.78
CA PHE A 429 -15.19 -7.72 -17.67
C PHE A 429 -13.80 -7.30 -18.15
N GLN A 430 -13.35 -6.11 -17.75
CA GLN A 430 -12.06 -5.57 -18.16
C GLN A 430 -10.98 -5.68 -17.08
N THR A 431 -9.72 -5.79 -17.51
CA THR A 431 -8.51 -5.71 -16.65
C THR A 431 -7.29 -5.30 -17.48
N SER A 432 -6.16 -5.07 -16.82
CA SER A 432 -4.88 -4.88 -17.52
C SER A 432 -4.34 -6.20 -18.06
N ILE A 433 -3.56 -6.14 -19.16
CA ILE A 433 -2.79 -7.28 -19.65
C ILE A 433 -1.81 -7.71 -18.56
N ASN A 434 -2.13 -8.87 -17.94
CA ASN A 434 -1.34 -9.51 -16.91
C ASN A 434 -1.77 -10.98 -16.83
N SER A 435 -0.84 -11.93 -16.89
CA SER A 435 -1.12 -13.36 -16.97
C SER A 435 -2.02 -13.84 -15.83
N ALA A 436 -1.72 -13.49 -14.58
CA ALA A 436 -2.52 -13.89 -13.43
C ALA A 436 -3.95 -13.35 -13.50
N ARG A 437 -4.14 -12.09 -13.93
CA ARG A 437 -5.46 -11.48 -14.09
C ARG A 437 -6.25 -12.09 -15.22
N GLN A 438 -5.62 -12.38 -16.35
CA GLN A 438 -6.28 -13.02 -17.49
C GLN A 438 -6.73 -14.46 -17.15
N LYS A 439 -5.92 -15.22 -16.41
CA LYS A 439 -6.31 -16.54 -15.87
C LYS A 439 -7.49 -16.41 -14.90
N THR A 440 -7.45 -15.43 -14.00
CA THR A 440 -8.56 -15.15 -13.06
C THR A 440 -9.84 -14.79 -13.80
N GLN A 441 -9.79 -13.95 -14.84
CA GLN A 441 -10.94 -13.65 -15.69
C GLN A 441 -11.53 -14.90 -16.35
N ALA A 442 -10.68 -15.80 -16.86
CA ALA A 442 -11.12 -17.03 -17.51
C ALA A 442 -11.86 -17.98 -16.54
N ILE A 443 -11.34 -18.13 -15.30
CA ILE A 443 -12.00 -18.93 -14.25
C ILE A 443 -13.38 -18.34 -13.92
N ILE A 444 -13.48 -17.05 -13.72
CA ILE A 444 -14.75 -16.36 -13.40
C ILE A 444 -15.73 -16.45 -14.57
N LYS A 445 -15.28 -16.26 -15.81
CA LYS A 445 -16.11 -16.41 -17.01
C LYS A 445 -16.72 -17.82 -17.10
N GLN A 446 -15.93 -18.86 -16.84
CA GLN A 446 -16.40 -20.24 -16.87
C GLN A 446 -17.47 -20.51 -15.80
N ALA A 447 -17.28 -19.97 -14.58
CA ALA A 447 -18.28 -20.07 -13.51
C ALA A 447 -19.57 -19.30 -13.86
N ALA A 448 -19.44 -18.09 -14.41
CA ALA A 448 -20.56 -17.25 -14.83
C ALA A 448 -21.42 -17.91 -15.91
N ALA A 449 -20.80 -18.57 -16.89
CA ALA A 449 -21.51 -19.29 -17.94
C ALA A 449 -22.40 -20.42 -17.36
N LYS A 450 -21.94 -21.14 -16.33
CA LYS A 450 -22.74 -22.16 -15.62
C LYS A 450 -24.01 -21.58 -15.02
N ALA A 451 -23.94 -20.33 -14.52
CA ALA A 451 -25.08 -19.62 -13.95
C ALA A 451 -25.98 -18.92 -15.02
N GLY A 452 -25.61 -18.96 -16.30
CA GLY A 452 -26.36 -18.33 -17.40
C GLY A 452 -26.03 -16.84 -17.56
N ILE A 453 -24.83 -16.43 -17.16
CA ILE A 453 -24.28 -15.07 -17.37
C ILE A 453 -23.25 -15.16 -18.49
N GLU A 454 -23.45 -14.38 -19.56
CA GLU A 454 -22.47 -14.21 -20.62
C GLU A 454 -21.43 -13.17 -20.19
N VAL A 455 -20.14 -13.52 -20.22
CA VAL A 455 -19.05 -12.61 -19.87
C VAL A 455 -18.10 -12.44 -21.05
N GLU A 456 -17.98 -11.21 -21.54
CA GLU A 456 -16.97 -10.80 -22.50
C GLU A 456 -15.72 -10.32 -21.76
N LEU A 457 -14.55 -10.83 -22.16
CA LEU A 457 -13.29 -10.45 -21.54
C LEU A 457 -12.60 -9.34 -22.34
N LYS A 458 -12.21 -8.27 -21.68
CA LYS A 458 -11.46 -7.16 -22.26
C LYS A 458 -10.13 -6.97 -21.49
N SER A 459 -9.02 -7.07 -22.21
CA SER A 459 -7.67 -6.85 -21.68
C SER A 459 -7.06 -5.58 -22.28
N ILE A 460 -6.52 -4.70 -21.45
CA ILE A 460 -6.04 -3.37 -21.83
C ILE A 460 -4.55 -3.29 -21.43
N LEU A 461 -3.72 -2.62 -22.23
CA LEU A 461 -2.34 -2.35 -21.87
C LEU A 461 -2.29 -1.62 -20.51
N ALA A 462 -1.39 -2.03 -19.61
CA ALA A 462 -1.32 -1.46 -18.26
C ALA A 462 -1.06 0.05 -18.28
N SER A 463 -0.24 0.55 -19.20
CA SER A 463 0.04 1.96 -19.40
C SER A 463 -1.19 2.79 -19.82
N VAL A 464 -2.14 2.15 -20.50
CA VAL A 464 -3.42 2.73 -20.90
C VAL A 464 -4.42 2.63 -19.75
N TYR A 465 -4.57 1.42 -19.18
CA TYR A 465 -5.53 1.11 -18.13
C TYR A 465 -5.33 1.98 -16.86
N PHE A 466 -4.09 2.18 -16.46
CA PHE A 466 -3.69 2.99 -15.30
C PHE A 466 -3.26 4.41 -15.68
N SER A 467 -3.60 4.89 -16.86
CA SER A 467 -3.31 6.26 -17.28
C SER A 467 -4.19 7.26 -16.55
N SER A 468 -3.63 8.41 -16.20
CA SER A 468 -4.34 9.58 -15.70
C SER A 468 -4.78 10.55 -16.82
N ASP A 469 -4.51 10.21 -18.08
CA ASP A 469 -4.89 11.04 -19.22
C ASP A 469 -6.42 11.06 -19.40
N PRO A 470 -7.09 12.21 -19.23
CA PRO A 470 -8.53 12.30 -19.41
C PRO A 470 -8.99 12.09 -20.87
N GLY A 471 -8.07 12.17 -21.83
CA GLY A 471 -8.34 11.85 -23.25
C GLY A 471 -8.49 10.36 -23.50
N ASN A 472 -7.90 9.50 -22.67
CA ASN A 472 -7.91 8.05 -22.84
C ASN A 472 -9.26 7.44 -22.40
N PRO A 473 -9.99 6.73 -23.28
CA PRO A 473 -11.30 6.15 -22.97
C PRO A 473 -11.25 4.90 -22.09
N ASP A 474 -10.12 4.18 -22.06
CA ASP A 474 -10.00 2.84 -21.47
C ASP A 474 -9.31 2.83 -20.09
N THR A 475 -9.38 3.95 -19.37
CA THR A 475 -8.80 4.03 -18.01
C THR A 475 -9.73 3.43 -16.95
N ILE A 476 -9.15 3.00 -15.81
CA ILE A 476 -9.93 2.59 -14.63
C ILE A 476 -10.91 3.67 -14.18
N ALA A 477 -10.53 4.94 -14.31
CA ALA A 477 -11.35 6.08 -13.88
C ALA A 477 -12.61 6.26 -14.75
N LYS A 478 -12.52 6.01 -16.06
CA LYS A 478 -13.68 6.08 -16.97
C LYS A 478 -14.58 4.87 -16.86
N PHE A 479 -14.03 3.72 -16.54
CA PHE A 479 -14.74 2.46 -16.32
C PHE A 479 -15.71 2.11 -17.46
N ALA A 480 -15.21 2.02 -18.68
CA ALA A 480 -15.97 1.69 -19.89
C ALA A 480 -16.23 0.17 -19.97
N ALA A 481 -16.80 -0.42 -18.91
CA ALA A 481 -17.17 -1.82 -18.75
C ALA A 481 -18.13 -2.00 -17.57
N ASP A 482 -18.73 -3.20 -17.44
CA ASP A 482 -19.64 -3.52 -16.33
C ASP A 482 -18.88 -3.90 -15.06
N VAL A 483 -17.77 -4.63 -15.20
CA VAL A 483 -16.90 -5.07 -14.10
C VAL A 483 -15.44 -4.85 -14.48
N GLN A 484 -14.63 -4.43 -13.53
CA GLN A 484 -13.19 -4.30 -13.73
C GLN A 484 -12.38 -4.88 -12.58
N MET A 485 -11.17 -5.40 -12.89
CA MET A 485 -10.27 -6.02 -11.92
C MET A 485 -8.93 -5.30 -11.87
N TYR A 486 -8.48 -4.98 -10.67
CA TYR A 486 -7.15 -4.44 -10.38
C TYR A 486 -6.81 -4.60 -8.90
N SER A 487 -5.55 -4.36 -8.54
CA SER A 487 -5.14 -4.29 -7.14
C SER A 487 -5.29 -2.87 -6.60
N TRP A 488 -5.82 -2.77 -5.39
CA TRP A 488 -5.77 -1.54 -4.59
C TRP A 488 -4.80 -1.70 -3.44
N GLN A 489 -4.00 -0.69 -3.16
CA GLN A 489 -3.03 -0.69 -2.07
C GLN A 489 -3.51 0.19 -0.93
N PHE A 490 -3.59 -0.40 0.26
CA PHE A 490 -3.83 0.31 1.51
C PHE A 490 -2.51 0.68 2.17
N GLY A 491 -2.47 1.88 2.78
CA GLY A 491 -1.42 2.25 3.73
C GLY A 491 -1.69 1.68 5.12
N VAL A 492 -0.82 2.01 6.06
CA VAL A 492 -0.97 1.67 7.50
C VAL A 492 -2.27 2.19 8.07
N ASP A 493 -2.71 3.37 7.61
CA ASP A 493 -4.02 3.93 7.95
C ASP A 493 -4.96 3.85 6.75
N PRO A 494 -6.16 3.29 6.93
CA PRO A 494 -7.09 3.09 5.82
C PRO A 494 -7.92 4.32 5.45
N GLN A 495 -7.89 5.42 6.21
CA GLN A 495 -8.76 6.59 6.02
C GLN A 495 -8.78 7.05 4.56
N ARG A 496 -7.59 7.33 3.99
CA ARG A 496 -7.46 7.78 2.62
C ARG A 496 -7.81 6.70 1.59
N SER A 497 -7.47 5.46 1.90
CA SER A 497 -7.74 4.34 0.98
C SER A 497 -9.23 3.97 0.93
N MET A 498 -9.96 4.17 2.04
CA MET A 498 -11.40 3.95 2.10
C MET A 498 -12.20 5.16 1.58
N GLU A 499 -11.59 6.32 1.37
CA GLU A 499 -12.22 7.48 0.72
C GLU A 499 -12.75 7.15 -0.69
N VAL A 500 -12.18 6.14 -1.35
CA VAL A 500 -12.56 5.72 -2.71
C VAL A 500 -14.03 5.30 -2.88
N PHE A 501 -14.80 5.13 -1.82
CA PHE A 501 -16.23 4.81 -1.88
C PHE A 501 -17.13 5.95 -1.41
N THR A 502 -16.57 7.09 -1.02
CA THR A 502 -17.37 8.26 -0.63
C THR A 502 -18.06 8.89 -1.83
N SER A 503 -19.22 9.51 -1.59
CA SER A 503 -20.03 10.06 -2.66
C SER A 503 -19.43 11.29 -3.34
N TRP A 504 -18.53 12.01 -2.68
CA TRP A 504 -17.83 13.18 -3.25
C TRP A 504 -16.61 12.82 -4.11
N GLU A 505 -16.14 11.58 -4.05
CA GLU A 505 -15.01 11.09 -4.83
C GLU A 505 -15.42 10.44 -6.17
N HIS A 506 -16.67 10.59 -6.63
CA HIS A 506 -17.08 10.04 -7.92
C HIS A 506 -16.21 10.57 -9.05
N THR A 507 -15.74 9.67 -9.91
CA THR A 507 -15.09 10.06 -11.17
C THR A 507 -16.16 10.50 -12.18
N SER A 508 -15.96 11.66 -12.79
CA SER A 508 -16.87 12.24 -13.75
C SER A 508 -16.15 13.17 -14.73
N ARG A 509 -16.80 13.55 -15.81
CA ARG A 509 -16.30 14.56 -16.75
C ARG A 509 -16.08 15.90 -16.07
N GLU A 510 -16.94 16.29 -15.14
CA GLU A 510 -16.89 17.56 -14.41
C GLU A 510 -15.56 17.73 -13.66
N ASN A 511 -15.07 16.66 -13.00
CA ASN A 511 -13.79 16.66 -12.31
C ASN A 511 -12.64 16.08 -13.15
N LYS A 512 -12.80 16.02 -14.50
CA LYS A 512 -11.82 15.45 -15.43
C LYS A 512 -11.39 14.02 -15.06
N TRP A 513 -12.29 13.24 -14.51
CA TRP A 513 -12.09 11.88 -13.98
C TRP A 513 -10.99 11.79 -12.89
N ALA A 514 -10.74 12.87 -12.16
CA ALA A 514 -9.76 12.93 -11.08
C ALA A 514 -10.28 12.34 -9.75
N GLY A 515 -11.59 12.05 -9.64
CA GLY A 515 -12.16 11.37 -8.49
C GLY A 515 -11.62 9.93 -8.34
N ARG A 516 -11.85 9.33 -7.17
CA ARG A 516 -11.34 7.99 -6.82
C ARG A 516 -12.44 6.92 -6.76
N ASN A 517 -13.72 7.35 -6.61
CA ASN A 517 -14.87 6.45 -6.63
C ASN A 517 -15.24 6.07 -8.06
N THR A 518 -14.53 5.08 -8.61
CA THR A 518 -14.75 4.58 -9.97
C THR A 518 -16.04 3.77 -10.09
N THR A 519 -16.58 3.26 -8.99
CA THR A 519 -17.82 2.45 -8.98
C THR A 519 -19.09 3.28 -9.12
N ARG A 520 -19.05 4.57 -8.78
CA ARG A 520 -20.18 5.52 -8.68
C ARG A 520 -21.24 5.11 -7.66
N TRP A 521 -20.91 4.14 -6.79
CA TRP A 521 -21.78 3.78 -5.67
C TRP A 521 -21.91 4.93 -4.69
N ARG A 522 -23.10 5.07 -4.06
CA ARG A 522 -23.41 6.12 -3.08
C ARG A 522 -24.02 5.51 -1.83
N SER A 523 -23.60 5.99 -0.67
CA SER A 523 -24.18 5.64 0.61
C SER A 523 -23.94 6.75 1.63
N GLU A 524 -25.02 7.37 2.10
CA GLU A 524 -24.95 8.39 3.15
C GLU A 524 -24.41 7.81 4.46
N GLU A 525 -24.72 6.54 4.75
CA GLU A 525 -24.18 5.84 5.90
C GLU A 525 -22.66 5.67 5.81
N TYR A 526 -22.16 5.28 4.64
CA TYR A 526 -20.73 5.18 4.40
C TYR A 526 -20.02 6.52 4.56
N ASP A 527 -20.60 7.57 3.99
CA ASP A 527 -20.06 8.95 4.07
C ASP A 527 -19.99 9.43 5.52
N ARG A 528 -21.01 9.12 6.33
CA ARG A 528 -21.07 9.43 7.77
C ARG A 528 -20.01 8.67 8.56
N LEU A 529 -19.84 7.37 8.30
CA LEU A 529 -18.81 6.54 8.95
C LEU A 529 -17.40 7.04 8.62
N TRP A 530 -17.14 7.38 7.36
CA TRP A 530 -15.84 7.90 6.93
C TRP A 530 -15.51 9.22 7.65
N LYS A 531 -16.47 10.15 7.75
CA LYS A 531 -16.31 11.42 8.47
C LYS A 531 -16.07 11.20 9.96
N ALA A 532 -16.78 10.25 10.58
CA ALA A 532 -16.59 9.91 11.99
C ALA A 532 -15.18 9.34 12.24
N ALA A 533 -14.69 8.43 11.37
CA ALA A 533 -13.36 7.86 11.48
C ALA A 533 -12.22 8.88 11.30
N ALA A 534 -12.47 9.98 10.57
CA ALA A 534 -11.49 11.03 10.32
C ALA A 534 -11.05 11.77 11.59
N THR A 535 -11.86 11.77 12.65
CA THR A 535 -11.59 12.51 13.89
C THR A 535 -11.63 11.64 15.15
N GLU A 536 -11.93 10.34 15.05
CA GLU A 536 -11.99 9.41 16.18
C GLU A 536 -10.57 9.08 16.69
N MET A 537 -10.27 9.54 17.92
CA MET A 537 -8.97 9.36 18.57
C MET A 537 -8.80 8.02 19.28
N ASP A 538 -9.90 7.37 19.66
CA ASP A 538 -9.86 6.01 20.24
C ASP A 538 -9.60 4.99 19.13
N ALA A 539 -8.44 4.33 19.20
CA ALA A 539 -8.01 3.40 18.16
C ALA A 539 -8.96 2.22 17.94
N ALA A 540 -9.64 1.73 19.00
CA ALA A 540 -10.56 0.61 18.91
C ALA A 540 -11.89 1.04 18.28
N LYS A 541 -12.44 2.19 18.67
CA LYS A 541 -13.64 2.77 18.07
C LYS A 541 -13.39 3.10 16.59
N ARG A 542 -12.24 3.68 16.29
CA ARG A 542 -11.85 3.99 14.92
C ARG A 542 -11.74 2.73 14.05
N ALA A 543 -11.14 1.66 14.59
CA ALA A 543 -11.07 0.37 13.88
C ALA A 543 -12.47 -0.20 13.62
N ALA A 544 -13.40 -0.10 14.58
CA ALA A 544 -14.79 -0.54 14.41
C ALA A 544 -15.51 0.23 13.28
N LEU A 545 -15.26 1.54 13.13
CA LEU A 545 -15.81 2.34 12.01
C LEU A 545 -15.29 1.83 10.66
N PHE A 546 -14.01 1.51 10.53
CA PHE A 546 -13.46 0.94 9.29
C PHE A 546 -14.00 -0.46 9.00
N ILE A 547 -14.20 -1.28 10.03
CA ILE A 547 -14.85 -2.59 9.89
C ILE A 547 -16.28 -2.42 9.34
N GLN A 548 -17.06 -1.49 9.89
CA GLN A 548 -18.42 -1.20 9.39
C GLN A 548 -18.39 -0.71 7.93
N MET A 549 -17.47 0.17 7.57
CA MET A 549 -17.31 0.62 6.19
C MET A 549 -16.95 -0.53 5.24
N ASN A 550 -16.03 -1.43 5.64
CA ASN A 550 -15.72 -2.64 4.89
C ASN A 550 -16.98 -3.51 4.68
N ASP A 551 -17.74 -3.74 5.76
CA ASP A 551 -18.93 -4.58 5.73
C ASP A 551 -20.02 -4.02 4.81
N LEU A 552 -20.25 -2.70 4.82
CA LEU A 552 -21.17 -2.04 3.90
C LEU A 552 -20.78 -2.24 2.43
N VAL A 553 -19.51 -2.07 2.11
CA VAL A 553 -19.01 -2.23 0.74
C VAL A 553 -19.17 -3.68 0.26
N ILE A 554 -18.92 -4.66 1.13
CA ILE A 554 -19.05 -6.08 0.81
C ILE A 554 -20.52 -6.51 0.72
N GLN A 555 -21.37 -6.10 1.66
CA GLN A 555 -22.81 -6.44 1.68
C GLN A 555 -23.55 -5.89 0.47
N ASN A 556 -23.18 -4.68 0.01
CA ASN A 556 -23.76 -4.07 -1.19
C ASN A 556 -23.08 -4.56 -2.49
N VAL A 557 -22.07 -5.43 -2.37
CA VAL A 557 -21.28 -5.95 -3.50
C VAL A 557 -20.79 -4.79 -4.40
N VAL A 558 -20.26 -3.74 -3.77
CA VAL A 558 -19.64 -2.62 -4.48
C VAL A 558 -18.34 -3.08 -5.11
N VAL A 559 -17.62 -3.91 -4.37
CA VAL A 559 -16.47 -4.68 -4.84
C VAL A 559 -16.60 -6.14 -4.42
N ILE A 560 -15.94 -7.01 -5.15
CA ILE A 560 -15.81 -8.42 -4.83
C ILE A 560 -14.31 -8.70 -4.62
N PRO A 561 -13.83 -8.72 -3.36
CA PRO A 561 -12.44 -9.06 -3.05
C PRO A 561 -12.15 -10.50 -3.50
N ILE A 562 -10.98 -10.70 -4.06
CA ILE A 562 -10.52 -12.02 -4.51
C ILE A 562 -9.42 -12.52 -3.58
N LEU A 563 -8.33 -11.75 -3.52
CA LEU A 563 -7.11 -12.12 -2.81
C LEU A 563 -6.53 -10.92 -2.06
N TRP A 564 -6.10 -11.17 -0.82
CA TRP A 564 -5.13 -10.34 -0.13
C TRP A 564 -3.73 -10.75 -0.60
N ARG A 565 -3.06 -9.87 -1.35
CA ARG A 565 -1.78 -10.15 -1.97
C ARG A 565 -0.62 -9.84 -1.04
N LYS A 566 0.41 -10.68 -1.10
CA LYS A 566 1.70 -10.42 -0.44
C LYS A 566 2.55 -9.47 -1.29
N TRP A 567 3.43 -8.75 -0.63
CA TRP A 567 4.57 -8.12 -1.28
C TRP A 567 5.63 -9.19 -1.52
N VAL A 568 6.26 -9.18 -2.70
CA VAL A 568 7.11 -10.27 -3.15
C VAL A 568 8.45 -9.72 -3.64
N SER A 569 9.56 -10.24 -3.14
CA SER A 569 10.89 -9.93 -3.64
C SER A 569 11.72 -11.21 -3.78
N ALA A 570 12.67 -11.21 -4.71
CA ALA A 570 13.66 -12.26 -4.81
C ALA A 570 14.96 -11.83 -4.09
N VAL A 571 15.50 -12.70 -3.26
CA VAL A 571 16.62 -12.39 -2.38
C VAL A 571 17.70 -13.46 -2.51
N GLY A 572 18.93 -13.06 -2.79
CA GLY A 572 20.10 -13.94 -2.88
C GLY A 572 20.34 -14.66 -1.57
N HIS A 573 20.84 -15.91 -1.65
CA HIS A 573 20.94 -16.80 -0.50
C HIS A 573 21.79 -16.24 0.65
N ARG A 574 22.79 -15.41 0.35
CA ARG A 574 23.68 -14.79 1.35
C ARG A 574 23.23 -13.40 1.83
N LEU A 575 22.25 -12.77 1.17
CA LEU A 575 21.76 -11.47 1.58
C LEU A 575 20.82 -11.58 2.78
N ARG A 576 21.04 -10.75 3.79
CA ARG A 576 20.30 -10.71 5.06
C ARG A 576 19.86 -9.29 5.38
N GLY A 577 18.89 -9.18 6.31
CA GLY A 577 18.35 -7.90 6.76
C GLY A 577 17.32 -7.30 5.82
N THR A 578 16.86 -8.03 4.81
CA THR A 578 15.90 -7.59 3.79
C THR A 578 14.45 -7.62 4.28
N GLU A 579 14.19 -7.30 5.53
CA GLU A 579 12.83 -7.27 6.07
C GLU A 579 11.98 -6.26 5.28
N ILE A 580 11.15 -6.75 4.39
CA ILE A 580 10.27 -5.91 3.57
C ILE A 580 9.11 -5.41 4.42
N SER A 581 8.87 -4.11 4.41
CA SER A 581 7.65 -3.52 4.97
C SER A 581 6.63 -3.31 3.84
N GLY A 582 5.43 -3.83 4.04
CA GLY A 582 4.30 -3.55 3.14
C GLY A 582 3.70 -2.14 3.33
N TRP A 583 4.21 -1.38 4.31
CA TRP A 583 3.72 -0.08 4.77
C TRP A 583 4.66 1.07 4.45
N ASP A 584 5.88 0.77 4.06
CA ASP A 584 6.92 1.72 3.69
C ASP A 584 7.58 1.26 2.37
N SER A 585 8.66 1.89 1.97
CA SER A 585 9.51 1.42 0.89
C SER A 585 10.08 0.03 1.18
N SER A 586 10.30 -0.76 0.13
CA SER A 586 11.08 -2.00 0.21
C SER A 586 12.49 -1.76 0.78
N PHE A 587 12.96 -0.52 0.75
CA PHE A 587 14.29 -0.09 1.22
C PHE A 587 14.25 0.70 2.54
N TRP A 588 13.16 0.62 3.30
CA TRP A 588 13.01 1.34 4.56
C TRP A 588 14.14 1.09 5.55
N ASN A 589 14.74 -0.10 5.51
CA ASN A 589 15.85 -0.54 6.36
C ASN A 589 17.13 -0.88 5.57
N LEU A 590 17.29 -0.39 4.33
CA LEU A 590 18.41 -0.69 3.43
C LEU A 590 19.79 -0.50 4.08
N ALA A 591 19.93 0.44 5.01
CA ALA A 591 21.16 0.65 5.76
C ALA A 591 21.62 -0.62 6.51
N HIS A 592 20.69 -1.47 6.93
CA HIS A 592 20.94 -2.67 7.74
C HIS A 592 21.09 -3.97 6.93
N TRP A 593 21.07 -3.88 5.59
CA TRP A 593 21.32 -5.03 4.76
C TRP A 593 22.80 -5.43 4.79
N TYR A 594 23.05 -6.73 4.88
CA TYR A 594 24.41 -7.26 4.91
C TYR A 594 24.52 -8.61 4.18
N ARG A 595 25.73 -9.00 3.85
CA ARG A 595 26.01 -10.30 3.25
C ARG A 595 26.66 -11.20 4.28
N GLU A 596 26.08 -12.37 4.49
CA GLU A 596 26.64 -13.42 5.33
C GLU A 596 27.90 -14.01 4.66
N ALA A 597 28.90 -14.33 5.45
CA ALA A 597 30.21 -14.81 4.99
C ALA A 597 30.14 -16.13 4.18
#